data_85ee3b3a782b8db395c65ace022691b4
#
_entry.id   85ee3b3a782b8db395c65ace022691b4
#
_cell.length_a   1.000
_cell.length_b   1.000
_cell.length_c   1.000
_cell.angle_alpha   90.00
_cell.angle_beta   90.00
_cell.angle_gamma   90.00
#
_symmetry.space_group_name_H-M   'P 1'
#
loop_
_entity.id
_entity.type
_entity.pdbx_description
1 polymer ?
#
loop_
_entity_poly.entity_id
_entity_poly.type
_entity_poly.pdbx_seq_one_letter_code
_entity_poly.pdbx_strand_id
1 'polypeptide(L)'
;MSNQWRRDNLPEIMTRLAARPGHEAVRTLIGDILRNGFGIAWSEIDHEVRLPRVHGRIDTMFAGTVFEFKRDLRQELGDVERKLPDYLAERERQTERKFLGIATDGATFIAYEWTNGALAEISRHVTRADQGPALLAWL
;
A
#
# COMPACT_ATOMS: atom_id res chain seq x y z
N MET A 1 -14.81 8.66 -12.33
CA MET A 1 -14.51 7.28 -12.36
C MET A 1 -15.75 6.43 -12.54
N SER A 2 -15.68 5.45 -13.41
CA SER A 2 -16.91 4.78 -13.79
C SER A 2 -17.19 3.54 -12.94
N ASN A 3 -18.47 3.35 -12.60
CA ASN A 3 -18.95 2.10 -12.03
C ASN A 3 -18.71 0.92 -12.98
N GLN A 4 -18.58 1.21 -14.28
CA GLN A 4 -18.26 0.23 -15.30
C GLN A 4 -16.91 -0.46 -15.02
N TRP A 5 -15.88 0.33 -14.72
CA TRP A 5 -14.56 -0.25 -14.39
C TRP A 5 -14.65 -1.17 -13.18
N ARG A 6 -15.40 -0.77 -12.14
CA ARG A 6 -15.56 -1.58 -10.94
C ARG A 6 -16.23 -2.92 -11.25
N ARG A 7 -17.27 -2.90 -12.10
CA ARG A 7 -17.96 -4.13 -12.48
C ARG A 7 -17.08 -5.05 -13.33
N ASP A 8 -16.32 -4.46 -14.25
CA ASP A 8 -15.57 -5.24 -15.24
C ASP A 8 -14.23 -5.76 -14.72
N ASN A 9 -13.58 -5.03 -13.81
CA ASN A 9 -12.19 -5.29 -13.44
C ASN A 9 -11.99 -5.65 -11.97
N LEU A 10 -12.76 -5.08 -11.07
CA LEU A 10 -12.54 -5.25 -9.65
C LEU A 10 -12.63 -6.72 -9.18
N PRO A 11 -13.59 -7.53 -9.63
CA PRO A 11 -13.66 -8.93 -9.20
C PRO A 11 -12.41 -9.73 -9.52
N GLU A 12 -11.84 -9.56 -10.71
CA GLU A 12 -10.61 -10.24 -11.10
C GLU A 12 -9.41 -9.76 -10.28
N ILE A 13 -9.31 -8.44 -10.07
CA ILE A 13 -8.27 -7.86 -9.25
C ILE A 13 -8.32 -8.43 -7.83
N MET A 14 -9.51 -8.51 -7.25
CA MET A 14 -9.70 -9.05 -5.90
C MET A 14 -9.28 -10.51 -5.81
N THR A 15 -9.64 -11.32 -6.79
CA THR A 15 -9.26 -12.73 -6.85
C THR A 15 -7.74 -12.87 -6.89
N ARG A 16 -7.07 -12.07 -7.70
CA ARG A 16 -5.61 -12.11 -7.82
C ARG A 16 -4.92 -11.63 -6.55
N LEU A 17 -5.40 -10.55 -5.95
CA LEU A 17 -4.83 -10.04 -4.70
C LEU A 17 -4.96 -11.07 -3.57
N ALA A 18 -6.11 -11.71 -3.43
CA ALA A 18 -6.35 -12.69 -2.38
C ALA A 18 -5.42 -13.91 -2.49
N ALA A 19 -4.88 -14.17 -3.67
CA ALA A 19 -4.00 -15.31 -3.93
C ALA A 19 -2.52 -15.02 -3.68
N ARG A 20 -2.16 -13.85 -3.17
CA ARG A 20 -0.78 -13.39 -2.96
C ARG A 20 0.05 -13.50 -4.25
N PRO A 21 -0.22 -12.62 -5.23
CA PRO A 21 0.34 -12.78 -6.58
C PRO A 21 1.83 -12.44 -6.70
N GLY A 22 2.44 -11.91 -5.64
CA GLY A 22 3.83 -11.50 -5.63
C GLY A 22 4.00 -9.99 -5.66
N HIS A 23 5.18 -9.52 -5.29
CA HIS A 23 5.52 -8.11 -5.10
C HIS A 23 5.16 -7.22 -6.31
N GLU A 24 5.64 -7.58 -7.50
CA GLU A 24 5.40 -6.78 -8.71
C GLU A 24 3.93 -6.79 -9.12
N ALA A 25 3.27 -7.93 -9.01
CA ALA A 25 1.86 -8.04 -9.35
C ALA A 25 0.99 -7.23 -8.39
N VAL A 26 1.28 -7.25 -7.09
CA VAL A 26 0.57 -6.42 -6.11
C VAL A 26 0.73 -4.95 -6.44
N ARG A 27 1.95 -4.51 -6.76
CA ARG A 27 2.21 -3.11 -7.14
C ARG A 27 1.37 -2.71 -8.35
N THR A 28 1.32 -3.55 -9.38
CA THR A 28 0.55 -3.29 -10.58
C THR A 28 -0.95 -3.21 -10.29
N LEU A 29 -1.47 -4.15 -9.51
CA LEU A 29 -2.89 -4.20 -9.18
C LEU A 29 -3.32 -3.01 -8.30
N ILE A 30 -2.50 -2.63 -7.32
CA ILE A 30 -2.78 -1.45 -6.49
C ILE A 30 -2.71 -0.19 -7.35
N GLY A 31 -1.73 -0.08 -8.25
CA GLY A 31 -1.64 1.04 -9.19
C GLY A 31 -2.90 1.17 -10.05
N ASP A 32 -3.45 0.05 -10.53
CA ASP A 32 -4.69 0.04 -11.30
C ASP A 32 -5.87 0.52 -10.45
N ILE A 33 -6.00 0.07 -9.21
CA ILE A 33 -7.04 0.55 -8.29
C ILE A 33 -6.92 2.06 -8.07
N LEU A 34 -5.72 2.56 -7.82
CA LEU A 34 -5.51 3.99 -7.58
C LEU A 34 -5.88 4.82 -8.80
N ARG A 35 -5.46 4.40 -9.97
CA ARG A 35 -5.69 5.15 -11.22
C ARG A 35 -7.13 5.03 -11.70
N ASN A 36 -7.64 3.83 -11.84
CA ASN A 36 -8.95 3.58 -12.42
C ASN A 36 -10.05 3.44 -11.37
N GLY A 37 -9.68 2.97 -10.18
CA GLY A 37 -10.59 2.84 -9.06
C GLY A 37 -10.91 4.16 -8.38
N PHE A 38 -9.91 5.04 -8.21
CA PHE A 38 -10.06 6.33 -7.54
C PHE A 38 -9.82 7.53 -8.43
N GLY A 39 -9.46 7.32 -9.70
CA GLY A 39 -9.23 8.41 -10.64
C GLY A 39 -7.97 9.21 -10.36
N ILE A 40 -6.97 8.62 -9.71
CA ILE A 40 -5.73 9.29 -9.38
C ILE A 40 -4.85 9.40 -10.61
N ALA A 41 -4.31 10.60 -10.87
CA ALA A 41 -3.45 10.83 -12.02
C ALA A 41 -2.15 10.03 -11.88
N TRP A 42 -1.68 9.50 -13.01
CA TRP A 42 -0.44 8.74 -13.07
C TRP A 42 0.73 9.50 -12.44
N SER A 43 0.78 10.82 -12.66
CA SER A 43 1.85 11.69 -12.13
C SER A 43 1.83 11.87 -10.61
N GLU A 44 0.74 11.49 -9.95
CA GLU A 44 0.61 11.59 -8.50
C GLU A 44 1.10 10.35 -7.76
N ILE A 45 1.47 9.30 -8.50
CA ILE A 45 1.94 8.03 -7.94
C ILE A 45 3.43 7.92 -8.23
N ASP A 46 4.23 7.78 -7.18
CA ASP A 46 5.68 7.61 -7.29
C ASP A 46 6.06 6.17 -6.93
N HIS A 47 6.93 5.57 -7.73
CA HIS A 47 7.45 4.24 -7.49
C HIS A 47 8.94 4.30 -7.19
N GLU A 48 9.41 3.37 -6.35
CA GLU A 48 10.83 3.20 -6.03
C GLU A 48 11.50 4.51 -5.58
N VAL A 49 10.85 5.21 -4.65
CA VAL A 49 11.36 6.47 -4.12
C VAL A 49 12.54 6.22 -3.20
N ARG A 50 13.72 6.73 -3.57
CA ARG A 50 14.93 6.54 -2.78
C ARG A 50 14.97 7.47 -1.58
N LEU A 51 15.41 6.93 -0.45
CA LEU A 51 15.63 7.65 0.79
C LEU A 51 17.09 7.45 1.22
N PRO A 52 18.06 8.23 0.65
CA PRO A 52 19.48 7.98 0.87
C PRO A 52 19.89 8.03 2.34
N ARG A 53 19.27 8.90 3.12
CA ARG A 53 19.62 9.11 4.53
C ARG A 53 19.42 7.86 5.39
N VAL A 54 18.43 7.04 5.05
CA VAL A 54 18.13 5.80 5.77
C VAL A 54 18.49 4.56 4.96
N HIS A 55 19.19 4.74 3.82
CA HIS A 55 19.57 3.66 2.91
C HIS A 55 18.38 2.83 2.47
N GLY A 56 17.22 3.50 2.27
CA GLY A 56 15.98 2.83 1.94
C GLY A 56 15.42 3.22 0.59
N ARG A 57 14.41 2.46 0.18
CA ARG A 57 13.65 2.74 -1.03
C ARG A 57 12.20 2.36 -0.82
N ILE A 58 11.31 3.34 -0.98
CA ILE A 58 9.86 3.14 -0.88
C ILE A 58 9.37 2.49 -2.17
N ASP A 59 8.59 1.43 -2.06
CA ASP A 59 8.07 0.72 -3.25
C ASP A 59 7.12 1.59 -4.06
N THR A 60 6.11 2.16 -3.42
CA THR A 60 5.15 3.07 -4.06
C THR A 60 4.69 4.10 -3.05
N MET A 61 4.51 5.33 -3.51
CA MET A 61 4.03 6.42 -2.67
C MET A 61 2.96 7.21 -3.41
N PHE A 62 1.89 7.54 -2.69
CA PHE A 62 0.84 8.40 -3.18
C PHE A 62 0.39 9.32 -2.06
N ALA A 63 0.41 10.64 -2.31
CA ALA A 63 0.08 11.66 -1.32
C ALA A 63 0.83 11.42 -0.01
N GLY A 64 0.15 11.25 1.11
CA GLY A 64 0.75 10.98 2.41
C GLY A 64 0.81 9.50 2.77
N THR A 65 0.84 8.61 1.80
CA THR A 65 0.83 7.16 2.04
C THR A 65 2.02 6.49 1.37
N VAL A 66 2.75 5.70 2.16
CA VAL A 66 3.86 4.86 1.72
C VAL A 66 3.35 3.42 1.63
N PHE A 67 3.51 2.79 0.47
CA PHE A 67 3.17 1.38 0.29
C PHE A 67 4.44 0.54 0.30
N GLU A 68 4.40 -0.53 1.09
CA GLU A 68 5.46 -1.53 1.12
C GLU A 68 4.85 -2.87 0.69
N PHE A 69 5.31 -3.41 -0.43
CA PHE A 69 4.78 -4.64 -0.99
C PHE A 69 5.64 -5.82 -0.58
N LYS A 70 5.00 -6.91 -0.19
CA LYS A 70 5.66 -8.14 0.21
C LYS A 70 5.05 -9.32 -0.53
N ARG A 71 5.80 -10.39 -0.61
CA ARG A 71 5.32 -11.64 -1.19
C ARG A 71 4.35 -12.34 -0.26
N ASP A 72 4.66 -12.39 1.02
CA ASP A 72 3.86 -13.04 2.04
C ASP A 72 4.09 -12.37 3.40
N LEU A 73 3.11 -11.59 3.86
CA LEU A 73 3.24 -10.89 5.14
C LEU A 73 3.37 -11.83 6.34
N ARG A 74 2.87 -13.06 6.22
CA ARG A 74 3.01 -14.04 7.33
C ARG A 74 4.47 -14.35 7.63
N GLN A 75 5.34 -14.22 6.62
CA GLN A 75 6.78 -14.50 6.73
C GLN A 75 7.63 -13.24 6.78
N GLU A 76 7.14 -12.13 6.24
CA GLU A 76 7.94 -10.92 6.04
C GLU A 76 7.52 -9.74 6.91
N LEU A 77 6.63 -9.96 7.88
CA LEU A 77 6.14 -8.88 8.74
C LEU A 77 7.28 -8.21 9.51
N GLY A 78 8.26 -8.99 9.96
CA GLY A 78 9.42 -8.46 10.66
C GLY A 78 10.24 -7.49 9.80
N ASP A 79 10.34 -7.74 8.50
CA ASP A 79 11.03 -6.84 7.57
C ASP A 79 10.27 -5.52 7.43
N VAL A 80 8.94 -5.58 7.34
CA VAL A 80 8.08 -4.39 7.30
C VAL A 80 8.29 -3.55 8.56
N GLU A 81 8.20 -4.18 9.73
CA GLU A 81 8.29 -3.49 11.02
C GLU A 81 9.68 -2.91 11.28
N ARG A 82 10.71 -3.42 10.60
CA ARG A 82 12.06 -2.89 10.66
C ARG A 82 12.26 -1.71 9.73
N LYS A 83 11.72 -1.76 8.51
CA LYS A 83 11.98 -0.76 7.46
C LYS A 83 11.00 0.41 7.48
N LEU A 84 9.73 0.13 7.70
CA LEU A 84 8.68 1.14 7.59
C LEU A 84 8.85 2.30 8.57
N PRO A 85 9.30 2.09 9.83
CA PRO A 85 9.57 3.22 10.73
C PRO A 85 10.54 4.23 10.14
N ASP A 86 11.63 3.76 9.52
CA ASP A 86 12.63 4.63 8.91
C ASP A 86 12.04 5.41 7.75
N TYR A 87 11.23 4.77 6.92
CA TYR A 87 10.60 5.42 5.76
C TYR A 87 9.62 6.51 6.19
N LEU A 88 8.75 6.20 7.15
CA LEU A 88 7.77 7.17 7.64
C LEU A 88 8.44 8.33 8.37
N ALA A 89 9.39 8.05 9.25
CA ALA A 89 10.12 9.09 9.97
C ALA A 89 10.86 10.03 9.01
N GLU A 90 11.52 9.47 7.98
CA GLU A 90 12.26 10.28 7.03
C GLU A 90 11.34 11.14 6.16
N ARG A 91 10.22 10.60 5.68
CA ARG A 91 9.26 11.36 4.89
C ARG A 91 8.60 12.46 5.72
N GLU A 92 8.28 12.20 6.99
CA GLU A 92 7.73 13.21 7.89
C GLU A 92 8.76 14.31 8.16
N ARG A 93 10.02 13.95 8.29
CA ARG A 93 11.11 14.93 8.45
C ARG A 93 11.25 15.81 7.20
N GLN A 94 11.21 15.21 6.00
CA GLN A 94 11.39 15.94 4.74
C GLN A 94 10.22 16.87 4.41
N THR A 95 9.00 16.46 4.74
CA THR A 95 7.79 17.15 4.31
C THR A 95 7.09 17.93 5.41
N GLU A 96 7.45 17.67 6.66
CA GLU A 96 6.78 18.23 7.85
C GLU A 96 5.29 17.86 7.87
N ARG A 97 4.94 16.70 7.29
CA ARG A 97 3.57 16.18 7.24
C ARG A 97 3.52 14.78 7.79
N LYS A 98 2.36 14.40 8.34
CA LYS A 98 2.11 13.04 8.79
C LYS A 98 1.96 12.09 7.61
N PHE A 99 2.58 10.92 7.69
CA PHE A 99 2.47 9.87 6.68
C PHE A 99 1.86 8.61 7.26
N LEU A 100 1.15 7.86 6.40
CA LEU A 100 0.69 6.53 6.71
C LEU A 100 1.53 5.51 5.95
N GLY A 101 1.74 4.35 6.55
CA GLY A 101 2.35 3.22 5.87
C GLY A 101 1.33 2.13 5.66
N ILE A 102 1.31 1.55 4.47
CA ILE A 102 0.48 0.37 4.18
C ILE A 102 1.39 -0.74 3.70
N ALA A 103 1.40 -1.85 4.43
CA ALA A 103 2.07 -3.07 4.01
C ALA A 103 1.04 -4.04 3.47
N THR A 104 1.34 -4.67 2.35
CA THR A 104 0.41 -5.63 1.77
C THR A 104 1.12 -6.70 0.93
N ASP A 105 0.58 -7.92 0.98
CA ASP A 105 0.92 -9.01 0.06
C ASP A 105 -0.25 -9.31 -0.89
N GLY A 106 -1.24 -8.43 -0.92
CA GLY A 106 -2.47 -8.61 -1.69
C GLY A 106 -3.58 -9.25 -0.86
N ALA A 107 -3.27 -10.27 -0.07
CA ALA A 107 -4.26 -10.98 0.75
C ALA A 107 -4.57 -10.25 2.05
N THR A 108 -3.62 -9.51 2.57
CA THR A 108 -3.77 -8.73 3.80
C THR A 108 -3.20 -7.33 3.59
N PHE A 109 -3.90 -6.34 4.10
CA PHE A 109 -3.45 -4.95 4.13
C PHE A 109 -3.35 -4.50 5.58
N ILE A 110 -2.23 -3.92 5.97
CA ILE A 110 -2.02 -3.41 7.32
C ILE A 110 -1.61 -1.95 7.22
N ALA A 111 -2.37 -1.07 7.88
CA ALA A 111 -2.05 0.35 7.94
C ALA A 111 -1.32 0.67 9.25
N TYR A 112 -0.28 1.47 9.13
CA TYR A 112 0.56 1.90 10.25
C TYR A 112 0.69 3.41 10.27
N GLU A 113 0.97 3.94 11.46
CA GLU A 113 1.44 5.30 11.60
C GLU A 113 2.70 5.34 12.48
N TRP A 114 3.51 6.38 12.28
CA TRP A 114 4.68 6.67 13.10
C TRP A 114 4.27 7.72 14.11
N THR A 115 4.22 7.34 15.39
CA THR A 115 3.73 8.22 16.47
C THR A 115 4.60 8.03 17.70
N ASN A 116 5.08 9.16 18.25
CA ASN A 116 5.88 9.16 19.49
C ASN A 116 7.10 8.25 19.41
N GLY A 117 7.75 8.21 18.24
CA GLY A 117 8.95 7.41 18.05
C GLY A 117 8.71 5.91 17.89
N ALA A 118 7.48 5.50 17.61
CA ALA A 118 7.13 4.10 17.43
C ALA A 118 6.17 3.89 16.27
N LEU A 119 6.29 2.72 15.64
CA LEU A 119 5.36 2.29 14.60
C LEU A 119 4.14 1.65 15.28
N ALA A 120 2.95 2.12 14.93
CA ALA A 120 1.70 1.60 15.47
C ALA A 120 0.79 1.11 14.36
N GLU A 121 0.30 -0.12 14.48
CA GLU A 121 -0.73 -0.63 13.57
C GLU A 121 -2.06 0.04 13.93
N ILE A 122 -2.70 0.67 12.94
CA ILE A 122 -3.97 1.39 13.17
C ILE A 122 -5.17 0.70 12.52
N SER A 123 -4.97 -0.15 11.52
CA SER A 123 -6.05 -0.85 10.85
C SER A 123 -5.53 -2.05 10.07
N ARG A 124 -6.40 -3.02 9.82
CA ARG A 124 -6.07 -4.21 9.05
C ARG A 124 -7.27 -4.64 8.22
N HIS A 125 -7.01 -5.06 6.98
CA HIS A 125 -8.05 -5.56 6.08
C HIS A 125 -7.60 -6.88 5.45
N VAL A 126 -8.46 -7.88 5.48
CA VAL A 126 -8.22 -9.15 4.80
C VAL A 126 -8.99 -9.15 3.50
N THR A 127 -8.29 -9.36 2.39
CA THR A 127 -8.88 -9.36 1.06
C THR A 127 -9.75 -10.59 0.83
N ARG A 128 -10.98 -10.35 0.38
CA ARG A 128 -11.91 -11.41 -0.01
C ARG A 128 -12.35 -11.16 -1.44
N ALA A 129 -12.32 -12.21 -2.26
CA ALA A 129 -12.59 -12.10 -3.69
C ALA A 129 -13.99 -11.52 -3.99
N ASP A 130 -14.95 -11.76 -3.11
CA ASP A 130 -16.34 -11.30 -3.26
C ASP A 130 -16.62 -9.96 -2.55
N GLN A 131 -15.59 -9.28 -2.01
CA GLN A 131 -15.77 -8.07 -1.20
C GLN A 131 -14.88 -6.91 -1.71
N GLY A 132 -14.90 -6.69 -3.03
CA GLY A 132 -14.18 -5.58 -3.64
C GLY A 132 -14.53 -4.20 -3.07
N PRO A 133 -15.83 -3.86 -2.91
CA PRO A 133 -16.21 -2.58 -2.31
C PRO A 133 -15.68 -2.37 -0.90
N ALA A 134 -15.53 -3.43 -0.11
CA ALA A 134 -14.96 -3.33 1.24
C ALA A 134 -13.50 -2.90 1.20
N LEU A 135 -12.70 -3.41 0.25
CA LEU A 135 -11.32 -2.98 0.08
C LEU A 135 -11.23 -1.52 -0.35
N LEU A 136 -12.05 -1.10 -1.30
CA LEU A 136 -12.06 0.28 -1.76
C LEU A 136 -12.43 1.24 -0.62
N ALA A 137 -13.37 0.85 0.23
CA ALA A 137 -13.77 1.65 1.38
C ALA A 137 -12.66 1.74 2.43
N TRP A 138 -11.86 0.66 2.58
CA TRP A 138 -10.74 0.65 3.54
C TRP A 138 -9.58 1.51 3.04
N LEU A 139 -9.28 1.46 1.73
CA LEU A 139 -8.25 2.28 1.13
C LEU A 139 -8.69 3.74 1.08
#